data_3fa7f68d24b2341a176d2cdae69963ee
#
_entry.id   3fa7f68d24b2341a176d2cdae69963ee
#
_cell.length_a   1.000
_cell.length_b   1.000
_cell.length_c   1.000
_cell.angle_alpha   90.00
_cell.angle_beta   90.00
_cell.angle_gamma   90.00
#
_symmetry.space_group_name_H-M   'P 1'
#
loop_
_entity.id
_entity.type
_entity.pdbx_description
1 polymer ?
#
loop_
_entity_poly.entity_id
_entity_poly.type
_entity_poly.pdbx_seq_one_letter_code
_entity_poly.pdbx_strand_id
1 'polypeptide(L)'
;DGNYLQAREIVLQLNDEAQNIFNLLNEVPTLLTEIQAKIPTAIHELRNGQREMEEQNYYLRHLEMTEYLDGLEKELEVLKEAIAELNLQTVLPRIQTINDEIDHFYNLLEKEVLARKYVERNCSGMYSTINDVMRLTKDISDEVAYIQHSYRLQDKEAEIPKVGLKHLEVLQRRYELLSTRVQEEKSAYSSLQEELKEITDEIERIAEEQESFSNKLKNLRIDENKARAELETLKRLLQNTERLLGRANIPGIPEEMDARLEEAAERIFVVVQSLQEVPLNIVQVNQHLLSAKQSIEETHEKAQEMIENVLIIERLIQFGNRYRANNRQVHESLLEAEDAFKKYRYIKALEDAARAVEIVDPNAINRIEELVQEQLISK
;
A
#
# COMPACT_ATOMS: atom_id res chain seq x y z
N ASP A 1 50.49 53.99 23.46
CA ASP A 1 49.87 52.65 23.64
C ASP A 1 49.18 52.13 22.33
N GLY A 2 48.59 52.97 21.50
CA GLY A 2 47.96 52.56 20.21
C GLY A 2 48.93 51.99 19.18
N ASN A 3 50.16 52.54 19.08
CA ASN A 3 51.19 52.07 18.16
C ASN A 3 51.76 50.66 18.53
N TYR A 4 51.77 50.32 19.80
CA TYR A 4 52.27 49.02 20.23
C TYR A 4 51.27 47.85 19.88
N LEU A 5 49.99 48.10 20.03
CA LEU A 5 48.93 47.11 19.66
C LEU A 5 48.92 46.90 18.15
N GLN A 6 49.00 47.94 17.34
CA GLN A 6 49.10 47.84 15.88
C GLN A 6 50.39 47.11 15.45
N ALA A 7 51.55 47.46 16.04
CA ALA A 7 52.80 46.76 15.76
C ALA A 7 52.73 45.26 16.12
N ARG A 8 52.07 44.89 17.25
CA ARG A 8 51.87 43.50 17.64
C ARG A 8 50.97 42.77 16.65
N GLU A 9 49.93 43.41 16.19
CA GLU A 9 48.97 42.83 15.22
C GLU A 9 49.69 42.54 13.89
N ILE A 10 50.49 43.49 13.39
CA ILE A 10 51.27 43.32 12.18
C ILE A 10 52.31 42.18 12.34
N VAL A 11 53.01 42.09 13.48
CA VAL A 11 53.94 40.98 13.75
C VAL A 11 53.27 39.64 13.77
N LEU A 12 52.07 39.55 14.34
CA LEU A 12 51.30 38.31 14.34
C LEU A 12 50.88 37.92 12.93
N GLN A 13 50.38 38.88 12.12
CA GLN A 13 50.03 38.64 10.72
C GLN A 13 51.23 38.17 9.91
N LEU A 14 52.40 38.84 10.04
CA LEU A 14 53.62 38.43 9.36
C LEU A 14 54.10 37.02 9.80
N ASN A 15 53.94 36.66 11.07
CA ASN A 15 54.30 35.34 11.55
C ASN A 15 53.38 34.28 10.94
N ASP A 16 52.05 34.54 10.87
CA ASP A 16 51.07 33.64 10.27
C ASP A 16 51.34 33.49 8.77
N GLU A 17 51.63 34.58 8.04
CA GLU A 17 52.03 34.54 6.63
C GLU A 17 53.33 33.76 6.43
N ALA A 18 54.36 34.00 7.26
CA ALA A 18 55.63 33.26 7.19
C ALA A 18 55.43 31.74 7.47
N GLN A 19 54.56 31.39 8.41
CA GLN A 19 54.21 29.99 8.68
C GLN A 19 53.47 29.34 7.53
N ASN A 20 52.56 30.05 6.89
CA ASN A 20 51.84 29.57 5.69
C ASN A 20 52.82 29.36 4.53
N ILE A 21 53.76 30.31 4.28
CA ILE A 21 54.78 30.16 3.23
C ILE A 21 55.70 28.97 3.54
N PHE A 22 56.09 28.78 4.77
CA PHE A 22 56.91 27.64 5.19
C PHE A 22 56.19 26.30 4.98
N ASN A 23 54.90 26.22 5.31
CA ASN A 23 54.09 25.03 5.07
C ASN A 23 54.00 24.74 3.57
N LEU A 24 53.69 25.72 2.75
CA LEU A 24 53.65 25.60 1.28
C LEU A 24 55.00 25.14 0.69
N LEU A 25 56.12 25.69 1.16
CA LEU A 25 57.44 25.25 0.72
C LEU A 25 57.77 23.79 1.07
N ASN A 26 57.26 23.27 2.19
CA ASN A 26 57.41 21.86 2.57
C ASN A 26 56.60 20.94 1.67
N GLU A 27 55.57 21.43 1.00
CA GLU A 27 54.75 20.67 0.03
C GLU A 27 55.39 20.56 -1.35
N VAL A 28 56.36 21.46 -1.70
CA VAL A 28 56.98 21.48 -3.01
C VAL A 28 57.55 20.15 -3.48
N PRO A 29 58.29 19.35 -2.67
CA PRO A 29 58.77 18.05 -3.09
C PRO A 29 57.65 17.08 -3.44
N THR A 30 56.56 17.11 -2.69
CA THR A 30 55.36 16.29 -2.96
C THR A 30 54.67 16.71 -4.25
N LEU A 31 54.48 18.01 -4.44
CA LEU A 31 53.87 18.55 -5.68
C LEU A 31 54.72 18.24 -6.93
N LEU A 32 56.07 18.34 -6.80
CA LEU A 32 56.93 17.93 -7.89
C LEU A 32 56.82 16.44 -8.21
N THR A 33 56.71 15.59 -7.21
CA THR A 33 56.52 14.15 -7.40
C THR A 33 55.18 13.86 -8.06
N GLU A 34 54.10 14.56 -7.69
CA GLU A 34 52.77 14.45 -8.33
C GLU A 34 52.87 14.82 -9.81
N ILE A 35 53.44 15.98 -10.15
CA ILE A 35 53.49 16.49 -11.54
C ILE A 35 54.49 15.74 -12.41
N GLN A 36 55.62 15.30 -11.85
CA GLN A 36 56.69 14.66 -12.66
C GLN A 36 56.54 13.15 -12.80
N ALA A 37 55.86 12.51 -11.87
CA ALA A 37 55.77 11.06 -11.87
C ALA A 37 54.33 10.54 -11.78
N LYS A 38 53.57 10.86 -10.73
CA LYS A 38 52.29 10.21 -10.47
C LYS A 38 51.22 10.53 -11.52
N ILE A 39 50.95 11.82 -11.79
CA ILE A 39 49.96 12.23 -12.78
C ILE A 39 50.33 11.75 -14.19
N PRO A 40 51.57 11.93 -14.70
CA PRO A 40 51.95 11.35 -15.99
C PRO A 40 51.81 9.84 -16.08
N THR A 41 52.11 9.11 -15.01
CA THR A 41 51.89 7.66 -14.96
C THR A 41 50.42 7.32 -15.06
N ALA A 42 49.54 8.01 -14.29
CA ALA A 42 48.10 7.80 -14.32
C ALA A 42 47.51 8.14 -15.70
N ILE A 43 47.96 9.22 -16.35
CA ILE A 43 47.58 9.56 -17.73
C ILE A 43 47.96 8.43 -18.71
N HIS A 44 49.19 7.88 -18.57
CA HIS A 44 49.64 6.79 -19.42
C HIS A 44 48.82 5.52 -19.18
N GLU A 45 48.52 5.18 -17.93
CA GLU A 45 47.66 4.06 -17.58
C GLU A 45 46.24 4.23 -18.13
N LEU A 46 45.62 5.42 -18.01
CA LEU A 46 44.32 5.70 -18.56
C LEU A 46 44.29 5.54 -20.09
N ARG A 47 45.33 6.05 -20.81
CA ARG A 47 45.44 5.88 -22.26
C ARG A 47 45.59 4.41 -22.67
N ASN A 48 46.36 3.64 -21.92
CA ASN A 48 46.52 2.21 -22.16
C ASN A 48 45.20 1.48 -21.89
N GLY A 49 44.52 1.77 -20.77
CA GLY A 49 43.22 1.22 -20.44
C GLY A 49 42.17 1.56 -21.52
N GLN A 50 42.14 2.80 -21.97
CA GLN A 50 41.26 3.23 -23.08
C GLN A 50 41.51 2.39 -24.34
N ARG A 51 42.78 2.26 -24.74
CA ARG A 51 43.17 1.50 -25.96
C ARG A 51 42.77 0.03 -25.82
N GLU A 52 43.11 -0.61 -24.69
CA GLU A 52 42.75 -2.01 -24.44
C GLU A 52 41.24 -2.24 -24.48
N MET A 53 40.46 -1.30 -23.94
CA MET A 53 39.00 -1.37 -23.98
C MET A 53 38.48 -1.16 -25.43
N GLU A 54 39.03 -0.21 -26.18
CA GLU A 54 38.67 0.00 -27.59
C GLU A 54 39.00 -1.23 -28.47
N GLU A 55 40.12 -1.91 -28.19
CA GLU A 55 40.47 -3.19 -28.83
C GLU A 55 39.49 -4.33 -28.50
N GLN A 56 38.83 -4.22 -27.34
CA GLN A 56 37.75 -5.12 -26.92
C GLN A 56 36.36 -4.64 -27.33
N ASN A 57 36.28 -3.70 -28.27
CA ASN A 57 35.03 -3.17 -28.81
C ASN A 57 34.18 -2.35 -27.83
N TYR A 58 34.80 -1.67 -26.84
CA TYR A 58 34.11 -0.65 -26.07
C TYR A 58 34.00 0.67 -26.86
N TYR A 59 32.82 1.31 -26.82
CA TYR A 59 32.64 2.63 -27.42
C TYR A 59 32.84 3.70 -26.36
N LEU A 60 34.05 4.32 -26.35
CA LEU A 60 34.46 5.29 -25.33
C LEU A 60 34.49 6.76 -25.82
N ARG A 61 34.16 7.02 -27.08
CA ARG A 61 34.21 8.37 -27.67
C ARG A 61 33.40 9.40 -26.92
N HIS A 62 32.27 8.98 -26.30
CA HIS A 62 31.40 9.86 -25.51
C HIS A 62 32.06 10.39 -24.23
N LEU A 63 33.18 9.81 -23.78
CA LEU A 63 33.91 10.25 -22.61
C LEU A 63 34.85 11.43 -22.90
N GLU A 64 35.12 11.74 -24.17
CA GLU A 64 36.06 12.81 -24.62
C GLU A 64 37.43 12.76 -23.94
N MET A 65 37.80 11.59 -23.41
CA MET A 65 38.94 11.36 -22.54
C MET A 65 40.28 11.69 -23.25
N THR A 66 40.40 11.36 -24.54
CA THR A 66 41.65 11.60 -25.31
C THR A 66 41.96 13.07 -25.38
N GLU A 67 41.00 13.95 -25.74
CA GLU A 67 41.19 15.38 -25.85
C GLU A 67 41.48 16.02 -24.48
N TYR A 68 40.83 15.49 -23.44
CA TYR A 68 41.06 15.91 -22.08
C TYR A 68 42.48 15.57 -21.61
N LEU A 69 42.95 14.33 -21.77
CA LEU A 69 44.30 13.90 -21.38
C LEU A 69 45.40 14.65 -22.14
N ASP A 70 45.18 14.97 -23.44
CA ASP A 70 46.08 15.80 -24.21
C ASP A 70 46.14 17.26 -23.70
N GLY A 71 45.02 17.78 -23.19
CA GLY A 71 44.95 19.04 -22.50
C GLY A 71 45.72 19.05 -21.18
N LEU A 72 45.56 18.00 -20.37
CA LEU A 72 46.26 17.85 -19.09
C LEU A 72 47.78 17.78 -19.25
N GLU A 73 48.29 17.06 -20.25
CA GLU A 73 49.72 17.01 -20.50
C GLU A 73 50.34 18.41 -20.77
N LYS A 74 49.64 19.24 -21.54
CA LYS A 74 50.08 20.63 -21.79
C LYS A 74 50.01 21.47 -20.52
N GLU A 75 48.96 21.27 -19.73
CA GLU A 75 48.78 21.99 -18.47
C GLU A 75 49.85 21.60 -17.43
N LEU A 76 50.28 20.34 -17.37
CA LEU A 76 51.32 19.89 -16.49
C LEU A 76 52.66 20.64 -16.74
N GLU A 77 52.97 20.98 -17.99
CA GLU A 77 54.16 21.77 -18.28
C GLU A 77 54.02 23.21 -17.71
N VAL A 78 52.84 23.83 -17.84
CA VAL A 78 52.56 25.13 -17.26
C VAL A 78 52.64 25.10 -15.72
N LEU A 79 52.13 24.02 -15.11
CA LEU A 79 52.19 23.86 -13.66
C LEU A 79 53.63 23.65 -13.17
N LYS A 80 54.49 22.96 -13.92
CA LYS A 80 55.93 22.83 -13.61
C LYS A 80 56.62 24.20 -13.59
N GLU A 81 56.34 25.08 -14.59
CA GLU A 81 56.85 26.44 -14.62
C GLU A 81 56.35 27.24 -13.41
N ALA A 82 55.06 27.13 -13.08
CA ALA A 82 54.45 27.84 -11.95
C ALA A 82 55.09 27.41 -10.58
N ILE A 83 55.45 26.12 -10.41
CA ILE A 83 56.20 25.68 -9.23
C ILE A 83 57.61 26.29 -9.21
N ALA A 84 58.31 26.35 -10.34
CA ALA A 84 59.61 26.99 -10.46
C ALA A 84 59.58 28.46 -10.07
N GLU A 85 58.48 29.13 -10.34
CA GLU A 85 58.20 30.53 -9.97
C GLU A 85 57.65 30.67 -8.53
N LEU A 86 57.50 29.56 -7.78
CA LEU A 86 56.96 29.52 -6.42
C LEU A 86 55.48 29.99 -6.29
N ASN A 87 54.71 29.92 -7.34
CA ASN A 87 53.30 30.28 -7.33
C ASN A 87 52.43 29.11 -6.84
N LEU A 88 52.69 28.66 -5.60
CA LEU A 88 52.10 27.44 -5.03
C LEU A 88 50.61 27.54 -4.68
N GLN A 89 50.11 28.75 -4.45
CA GLN A 89 48.70 29.00 -4.11
C GLN A 89 47.72 28.60 -5.23
N THR A 90 48.16 28.69 -6.47
CA THR A 90 47.34 28.29 -7.63
C THR A 90 47.57 26.85 -8.04
N VAL A 91 48.77 26.31 -7.80
CA VAL A 91 49.16 24.96 -8.21
C VAL A 91 48.51 23.90 -7.34
N LEU A 92 48.49 24.07 -6.02
CA LEU A 92 47.98 23.05 -5.08
C LEU A 92 46.52 22.69 -5.35
N PRO A 93 45.55 23.67 -5.43
CA PRO A 93 44.16 23.32 -5.69
C PRO A 93 43.97 22.67 -7.06
N ARG A 94 44.81 23.09 -8.05
CA ARG A 94 44.68 22.55 -9.41
C ARG A 94 45.14 21.08 -9.50
N ILE A 95 46.25 20.72 -8.79
CA ILE A 95 46.71 19.34 -8.71
C ILE A 95 45.67 18.46 -8.04
N GLN A 96 45.00 18.93 -6.98
CA GLN A 96 43.93 18.20 -6.33
C GLN A 96 42.77 17.97 -7.33
N THR A 97 42.34 19.01 -8.06
CA THR A 97 41.30 18.88 -9.09
C THR A 97 41.72 17.87 -10.18
N ILE A 98 42.94 17.89 -10.65
CA ILE A 98 43.47 16.97 -11.68
C ILE A 98 43.41 15.52 -11.15
N ASN A 99 43.79 15.27 -9.90
CA ASN A 99 43.67 13.94 -9.32
C ASN A 99 42.22 13.47 -9.21
N ASP A 100 41.29 14.34 -8.78
CA ASP A 100 39.85 14.03 -8.75
C ASP A 100 39.30 13.74 -10.16
N GLU A 101 39.74 14.48 -11.18
CA GLU A 101 39.36 14.26 -12.57
C GLU A 101 39.92 12.94 -13.13
N ILE A 102 41.15 12.57 -12.78
CA ILE A 102 41.77 11.28 -13.14
C ILE A 102 40.99 10.13 -12.48
N ASP A 103 40.70 10.22 -11.18
CA ASP A 103 39.90 9.24 -10.47
C ASP A 103 38.49 9.11 -11.05
N HIS A 104 37.91 10.21 -11.49
CA HIS A 104 36.65 10.21 -12.20
C HIS A 104 36.70 9.40 -13.50
N PHE A 105 37.77 9.53 -14.33
CA PHE A 105 37.93 8.75 -15.54
C PHE A 105 38.12 7.25 -15.24
N TYR A 106 38.88 6.89 -14.22
CA TYR A 106 38.98 5.49 -13.78
C TYR A 106 37.60 4.91 -13.44
N ASN A 107 36.81 5.65 -12.68
CA ASN A 107 35.45 5.23 -12.32
C ASN A 107 34.54 5.11 -13.56
N LEU A 108 34.68 5.98 -14.56
CA LEU A 108 33.90 5.89 -15.79
C LEU A 108 34.27 4.62 -16.60
N LEU A 109 35.57 4.31 -16.73
CA LEU A 109 36.01 3.09 -17.42
C LEU A 109 35.52 1.83 -16.68
N GLU A 110 35.63 1.81 -15.35
CA GLU A 110 35.10 0.70 -14.55
C GLU A 110 33.57 0.56 -14.71
N LYS A 111 32.86 1.67 -14.71
CA LYS A 111 31.40 1.68 -14.95
C LYS A 111 31.06 1.07 -16.31
N GLU A 112 31.80 1.36 -17.37
CA GLU A 112 31.57 0.75 -18.69
C GLU A 112 31.80 -0.75 -18.68
N VAL A 113 32.85 -1.25 -17.98
CA VAL A 113 33.12 -2.69 -17.84
C VAL A 113 32.00 -3.40 -17.07
N LEU A 114 31.54 -2.81 -15.98
CA LEU A 114 30.42 -3.37 -15.20
C LEU A 114 29.10 -3.35 -16.00
N ALA A 115 28.87 -2.26 -16.74
CA ALA A 115 27.69 -2.13 -17.59
C ALA A 115 27.66 -3.18 -18.69
N ARG A 116 28.79 -3.46 -19.35
CA ARG A 116 28.88 -4.54 -20.35
C ARG A 116 28.51 -5.89 -19.77
N LYS A 117 29.11 -6.25 -18.63
CA LYS A 117 28.78 -7.51 -17.94
C LYS A 117 27.31 -7.62 -17.60
N TYR A 118 26.70 -6.53 -17.17
CA TYR A 118 25.26 -6.49 -16.89
C TYR A 118 24.43 -6.71 -18.16
N VAL A 119 24.74 -5.99 -19.26
CA VAL A 119 24.03 -6.09 -20.53
C VAL A 119 24.15 -7.51 -21.11
N GLU A 120 25.37 -8.06 -21.18
CA GLU A 120 25.62 -9.41 -21.71
C GLU A 120 24.85 -10.48 -20.92
N ARG A 121 24.76 -10.33 -19.59
CA ARG A 121 24.05 -11.29 -18.72
C ARG A 121 22.53 -11.20 -18.88
N ASN A 122 21.96 -10.02 -18.97
CA ASN A 122 20.51 -9.82 -18.87
C ASN A 122 19.85 -9.71 -20.25
N CYS A 123 20.57 -9.30 -21.27
CA CYS A 123 20.01 -9.14 -22.62
C CYS A 123 19.53 -10.48 -23.21
N SER A 124 20.25 -11.57 -23.03
CA SER A 124 19.94 -12.85 -23.69
C SER A 124 18.59 -13.47 -23.27
N GLY A 125 18.13 -13.20 -22.04
CA GLY A 125 16.87 -13.75 -21.52
C GLY A 125 15.65 -12.84 -21.71
N MET A 126 15.87 -11.58 -22.01
CA MET A 126 14.82 -10.55 -22.01
C MET A 126 13.70 -10.81 -23.01
N TYR A 127 14.04 -11.29 -24.20
CA TYR A 127 13.05 -11.62 -25.23
C TYR A 127 12.07 -12.72 -24.78
N SER A 128 12.58 -13.74 -24.08
CA SER A 128 11.74 -14.78 -23.48
C SER A 128 10.83 -14.21 -22.42
N THR A 129 11.36 -13.34 -21.54
CA THR A 129 10.58 -12.70 -20.48
C THR A 129 9.43 -11.85 -21.05
N ILE A 130 9.72 -11.03 -22.07
CA ILE A 130 8.68 -10.22 -22.74
C ILE A 130 7.57 -11.13 -23.30
N ASN A 131 7.95 -12.20 -24.02
CA ASN A 131 6.98 -13.12 -24.61
C ASN A 131 6.15 -13.86 -23.55
N ASP A 132 6.74 -14.25 -22.43
CA ASP A 132 6.04 -14.92 -21.35
C ASP A 132 5.01 -13.99 -20.70
N VAL A 133 5.37 -12.73 -20.46
CA VAL A 133 4.42 -11.71 -19.93
C VAL A 133 3.35 -11.37 -20.97
N MET A 134 3.69 -11.28 -22.26
CA MET A 134 2.71 -11.10 -23.34
C MET A 134 1.69 -12.24 -23.40
N ARG A 135 2.16 -13.49 -23.29
CA ARG A 135 1.28 -14.67 -23.26
C ARG A 135 0.35 -14.63 -22.06
N LEU A 136 0.89 -14.39 -20.86
CA LEU A 136 0.09 -14.24 -19.63
C LEU A 136 -0.97 -13.15 -19.78
N THR A 137 -0.59 -11.99 -20.29
CA THR A 137 -1.51 -10.85 -20.49
C THR A 137 -2.59 -11.17 -21.51
N LYS A 138 -2.28 -11.92 -22.55
CA LYS A 138 -3.25 -12.40 -23.55
C LYS A 138 -4.23 -13.40 -22.95
N ASP A 139 -3.75 -14.36 -22.17
CA ASP A 139 -4.60 -15.34 -21.48
C ASP A 139 -5.59 -14.62 -20.54
N ILE A 140 -5.12 -13.58 -19.81
CA ILE A 140 -5.99 -12.74 -18.97
C ILE A 140 -7.01 -11.96 -19.81
N SER A 141 -6.61 -11.43 -20.97
CA SER A 141 -7.53 -10.74 -21.89
C SER A 141 -8.66 -11.65 -22.39
N ASP A 142 -8.33 -12.90 -22.71
CA ASP A 142 -9.29 -13.90 -23.14
C ASP A 142 -10.20 -14.32 -21.96
N GLU A 143 -9.66 -14.45 -20.75
CA GLU A 143 -10.45 -14.70 -19.54
C GLU A 143 -11.42 -13.54 -19.24
N VAL A 144 -11.00 -12.29 -19.38
CA VAL A 144 -11.87 -11.11 -19.24
C VAL A 144 -13.04 -11.17 -20.22
N ALA A 145 -12.77 -11.47 -21.49
CA ALA A 145 -13.81 -11.57 -22.52
C ALA A 145 -14.85 -12.65 -22.16
N TYR A 146 -14.41 -13.76 -21.56
CA TYR A 146 -15.32 -14.82 -21.10
C TYR A 146 -16.11 -14.43 -19.86
N ILE A 147 -15.45 -13.81 -18.88
CA ILE A 147 -16.04 -13.46 -17.57
C ILE A 147 -17.02 -12.30 -17.67
N GLN A 148 -16.84 -11.35 -18.58
CA GLN A 148 -17.72 -10.18 -18.76
C GLN A 148 -19.19 -10.56 -19.02
N HIS A 149 -19.47 -11.76 -19.52
CA HIS A 149 -20.84 -12.24 -19.69
C HIS A 149 -21.50 -12.62 -18.36
N SER A 150 -20.73 -13.03 -17.37
CA SER A 150 -21.22 -13.51 -16.08
C SER A 150 -21.07 -12.49 -14.96
N TYR A 151 -20.01 -11.68 -15.00
CA TYR A 151 -19.68 -10.70 -13.96
C TYR A 151 -19.49 -9.30 -14.53
N ARG A 152 -20.00 -8.33 -13.82
CA ARG A 152 -19.83 -6.92 -14.17
C ARG A 152 -18.48 -6.44 -13.69
N LEU A 153 -17.55 -6.23 -14.62
CA LEU A 153 -16.27 -5.56 -14.39
C LEU A 153 -16.42 -4.05 -14.61
N GLN A 154 -15.61 -3.27 -13.90
CA GLN A 154 -15.52 -1.84 -14.21
C GLN A 154 -14.82 -1.65 -15.56
N ASP A 155 -15.24 -0.66 -16.35
CA ASP A 155 -14.71 -0.42 -17.71
C ASP A 155 -13.17 -0.28 -17.70
N LYS A 156 -12.62 0.43 -16.70
CA LYS A 156 -11.17 0.60 -16.53
C LYS A 156 -10.46 -0.73 -16.25
N GLU A 157 -11.06 -1.61 -15.48
CA GLU A 157 -10.49 -2.92 -15.14
C GLU A 157 -10.47 -3.86 -16.35
N ALA A 158 -11.53 -3.83 -17.14
CA ALA A 158 -11.61 -4.63 -18.36
C ALA A 158 -10.59 -4.22 -19.44
N GLU A 159 -10.06 -2.99 -19.37
CA GLU A 159 -9.02 -2.49 -20.28
C GLU A 159 -7.59 -2.82 -19.85
N ILE A 160 -7.35 -3.19 -18.60
CA ILE A 160 -6.01 -3.47 -18.05
C ILE A 160 -5.19 -4.40 -18.95
N PRO A 161 -5.67 -5.60 -19.37
CA PRO A 161 -4.86 -6.47 -20.22
C PRO A 161 -4.65 -5.90 -21.62
N LYS A 162 -5.59 -5.16 -22.18
CA LYS A 162 -5.44 -4.54 -23.51
C LYS A 162 -4.39 -3.42 -23.49
N VAL A 163 -4.37 -2.62 -22.43
CA VAL A 163 -3.35 -1.57 -22.24
C VAL A 163 -1.99 -2.22 -22.01
N GLY A 164 -1.93 -3.26 -21.17
CA GLY A 164 -0.70 -4.02 -20.93
C GLY A 164 -0.10 -4.60 -22.20
N LEU A 165 -0.91 -5.23 -23.07
CA LEU A 165 -0.43 -5.77 -24.37
C LEU A 165 0.17 -4.67 -25.25
N LYS A 166 -0.47 -3.51 -25.37
CA LYS A 166 0.05 -2.39 -26.16
C LYS A 166 1.39 -1.88 -25.63
N HIS A 167 1.52 -1.78 -24.32
CA HIS A 167 2.79 -1.36 -23.70
C HIS A 167 3.89 -2.41 -23.94
N LEU A 168 3.59 -3.70 -23.79
CA LEU A 168 4.54 -4.79 -24.06
C LEU A 168 5.00 -4.81 -25.53
N GLU A 169 4.13 -4.52 -26.49
CA GLU A 169 4.51 -4.38 -27.90
C GLU A 169 5.51 -3.22 -28.11
N VAL A 170 5.32 -2.11 -27.42
CA VAL A 170 6.26 -0.97 -27.47
C VAL A 170 7.59 -1.36 -26.83
N LEU A 171 7.58 -2.02 -25.67
CA LEU A 171 8.78 -2.47 -24.98
C LEU A 171 9.54 -3.51 -25.80
N GLN A 172 8.84 -4.42 -26.48
CA GLN A 172 9.46 -5.38 -27.38
C GLN A 172 10.22 -4.67 -28.50
N ARG A 173 9.64 -3.66 -29.13
CA ARG A 173 10.32 -2.86 -30.18
C ARG A 173 11.53 -2.09 -29.63
N ARG A 174 11.39 -1.48 -28.42
CA ARG A 174 12.51 -0.81 -27.74
C ARG A 174 13.66 -1.80 -27.51
N TYR A 175 13.34 -3.01 -27.02
CA TYR A 175 14.31 -4.05 -26.78
C TYR A 175 14.99 -4.54 -28.08
N GLU A 176 14.25 -4.72 -29.17
CA GLU A 176 14.80 -5.10 -30.48
C GLU A 176 15.83 -4.06 -30.98
N LEU A 177 15.52 -2.75 -30.83
CA LEU A 177 16.44 -1.68 -31.14
C LEU A 177 17.68 -1.68 -30.24
N LEU A 178 17.50 -1.90 -28.95
CA LEU A 178 18.59 -2.01 -27.98
C LEU A 178 19.50 -3.22 -28.34
N SER A 179 18.92 -4.38 -28.61
CA SER A 179 19.65 -5.58 -28.99
C SER A 179 20.48 -5.37 -30.26
N THR A 180 19.95 -4.64 -31.24
CA THR A 180 20.68 -4.28 -32.46
C THR A 180 21.88 -3.39 -32.13
N ARG A 181 21.71 -2.36 -31.26
CA ARG A 181 22.81 -1.49 -30.83
C ARG A 181 23.88 -2.20 -30.03
N VAL A 182 23.50 -3.22 -29.23
CA VAL A 182 24.45 -4.10 -28.53
C VAL A 182 25.31 -4.86 -29.54
N GLN A 183 24.70 -5.37 -30.62
CA GLN A 183 25.41 -6.11 -31.66
C GLN A 183 26.30 -5.23 -32.55
N GLU A 184 25.93 -3.97 -32.75
CA GLU A 184 26.72 -3.00 -33.55
C GLU A 184 27.96 -2.50 -32.81
N GLU A 185 28.07 -2.68 -31.49
CA GLU A 185 29.19 -2.26 -30.64
C GLU A 185 29.57 -0.76 -30.80
N LYS A 186 28.56 0.09 -31.12
CA LYS A 186 28.75 1.52 -31.38
C LYS A 186 28.09 2.41 -30.32
N SER A 187 27.71 1.86 -29.19
CA SER A 187 27.02 2.58 -28.10
C SER A 187 27.71 2.33 -26.77
N ALA A 188 27.70 3.33 -25.90
CA ALA A 188 28.20 3.19 -24.55
C ALA A 188 27.41 2.12 -23.78
N TYR A 189 28.09 1.20 -23.13
CA TYR A 189 27.42 0.14 -22.34
C TYR A 189 26.67 0.69 -21.14
N SER A 190 27.14 1.77 -20.55
CA SER A 190 26.41 2.48 -19.46
C SER A 190 25.04 2.93 -19.92
N SER A 191 24.91 3.53 -21.11
CA SER A 191 23.61 3.93 -21.67
C SER A 191 22.72 2.73 -22.01
N LEU A 192 23.28 1.66 -22.56
CA LEU A 192 22.55 0.43 -22.86
C LEU A 192 22.06 -0.25 -21.59
N GLN A 193 22.84 -0.21 -20.50
CA GLN A 193 22.45 -0.72 -19.20
C GLN A 193 21.26 0.07 -18.61
N GLU A 194 21.29 1.38 -18.67
CA GLU A 194 20.20 2.22 -18.15
C GLU A 194 18.90 1.92 -18.92
N GLU A 195 18.95 1.88 -20.24
CA GLU A 195 17.78 1.56 -21.07
C GLU A 195 17.26 0.15 -20.83
N LEU A 196 18.15 -0.85 -20.65
CA LEU A 196 17.77 -2.23 -20.35
C LEU A 196 17.11 -2.34 -18.99
N LYS A 197 17.58 -1.59 -17.98
CA LYS A 197 16.95 -1.53 -16.67
C LYS A 197 15.55 -0.92 -16.74
N GLU A 198 15.39 0.21 -17.45
CA GLU A 198 14.07 0.81 -17.65
C GLU A 198 13.07 -0.19 -18.28
N ILE A 199 13.52 -0.90 -19.34
CA ILE A 199 12.68 -1.93 -19.98
C ILE A 199 12.32 -3.04 -18.99
N THR A 200 13.28 -3.49 -18.19
CA THR A 200 13.04 -4.54 -17.17
C THR A 200 12.03 -4.10 -16.13
N ASP A 201 12.23 -2.91 -15.54
CA ASP A 201 11.36 -2.36 -14.51
C ASP A 201 9.93 -2.15 -15.02
N GLU A 202 9.78 -1.70 -16.28
CA GLU A 202 8.46 -1.54 -16.89
C GLU A 202 7.77 -2.90 -17.15
N ILE A 203 8.51 -3.93 -17.57
CA ILE A 203 7.97 -5.29 -17.76
C ILE A 203 7.54 -5.89 -16.43
N GLU A 204 8.36 -5.76 -15.38
CA GLU A 204 8.04 -6.25 -14.04
C GLU A 204 6.77 -5.58 -13.49
N ARG A 205 6.66 -4.26 -13.64
CA ARG A 205 5.45 -3.52 -13.24
C ARG A 205 4.19 -4.01 -13.97
N ILE A 206 4.28 -4.22 -15.30
CA ILE A 206 3.16 -4.75 -16.07
C ILE A 206 2.83 -6.17 -15.60
N ALA A 207 3.82 -7.03 -15.38
CA ALA A 207 3.61 -8.40 -14.92
C ALA A 207 2.90 -8.44 -13.56
N GLU A 208 3.33 -7.63 -12.59
CA GLU A 208 2.68 -7.50 -11.28
C GLU A 208 1.23 -7.00 -11.38
N GLU A 209 0.98 -6.00 -12.23
CA GLU A 209 -0.37 -5.49 -12.46
C GLU A 209 -1.29 -6.58 -13.06
N GLN A 210 -0.79 -7.32 -14.05
CA GLN A 210 -1.55 -8.41 -14.69
C GLN A 210 -1.79 -9.56 -13.71
N GLU A 211 -0.81 -9.95 -12.90
CA GLU A 211 -0.96 -11.00 -11.90
C GLU A 211 -1.98 -10.60 -10.81
N SER A 212 -1.88 -9.38 -10.31
CA SER A 212 -2.83 -8.83 -9.34
C SER A 212 -4.26 -8.87 -9.89
N PHE A 213 -4.43 -8.46 -11.15
CA PHE A 213 -5.73 -8.49 -11.81
C PHE A 213 -6.24 -9.91 -12.07
N SER A 214 -5.39 -10.85 -12.49
CA SER A 214 -5.74 -12.27 -12.63
C SER A 214 -6.24 -12.86 -11.30
N ASN A 215 -5.55 -12.55 -10.20
CA ASN A 215 -5.99 -12.98 -8.88
C ASN A 215 -7.35 -12.39 -8.49
N LYS A 216 -7.62 -11.14 -8.86
CA LYS A 216 -8.94 -10.52 -8.67
C LYS A 216 -10.04 -11.25 -9.45
N LEU A 217 -9.78 -11.61 -10.72
CA LEU A 217 -10.74 -12.39 -11.52
C LEU A 217 -11.05 -13.76 -10.91
N LYS A 218 -10.02 -14.47 -10.43
CA LYS A 218 -10.19 -15.77 -9.76
C LYS A 218 -11.03 -15.65 -8.49
N ASN A 219 -10.89 -14.54 -7.76
CA ASN A 219 -11.63 -14.31 -6.53
C ASN A 219 -13.11 -14.01 -6.75
N LEU A 220 -13.55 -13.57 -7.93
CA LEU A 220 -14.96 -13.27 -8.20
C LEU A 220 -15.88 -14.46 -7.91
N ARG A 221 -15.51 -15.68 -8.31
CA ARG A 221 -16.30 -16.90 -8.03
C ARG A 221 -16.27 -17.28 -6.55
N ILE A 222 -15.15 -17.05 -5.89
CA ILE A 222 -15.02 -17.29 -4.45
C ILE A 222 -15.92 -16.33 -3.68
N ASP A 223 -15.93 -15.07 -4.07
CA ASP A 223 -16.74 -14.04 -3.43
C ASP A 223 -18.24 -14.24 -3.70
N GLU A 224 -18.63 -14.70 -4.89
CA GLU A 224 -20.00 -15.12 -5.17
C GLU A 224 -20.43 -16.28 -4.24
N ASN A 225 -19.61 -17.31 -4.10
CA ASN A 225 -19.91 -18.44 -3.23
C ASN A 225 -20.03 -18.03 -1.76
N LYS A 226 -19.14 -17.12 -1.30
CA LYS A 226 -19.23 -16.55 0.05
C LYS A 226 -20.52 -15.77 0.24
N ALA A 227 -20.87 -14.93 -0.72
CA ALA A 227 -22.11 -14.14 -0.69
C ALA A 227 -23.35 -15.03 -0.61
N ARG A 228 -23.40 -16.12 -1.39
CA ARG A 228 -24.49 -17.11 -1.34
C ARG A 228 -24.56 -17.83 0.00
N ALA A 229 -23.41 -18.22 0.59
CA ALA A 229 -23.36 -18.86 1.89
C ALA A 229 -23.81 -17.91 3.01
N GLU A 230 -23.39 -16.64 2.97
CA GLU A 230 -23.82 -15.63 3.93
C GLU A 230 -25.33 -15.34 3.83
N LEU A 231 -25.87 -15.24 2.62
CA LEU A 231 -27.31 -15.12 2.40
C LEU A 231 -28.08 -16.26 3.06
N GLU A 232 -27.63 -17.51 2.90
CA GLU A 232 -28.30 -18.66 3.53
C GLU A 232 -28.21 -18.61 5.07
N THR A 233 -27.13 -18.07 5.61
CA THR A 233 -26.98 -17.85 7.06
C THR A 233 -27.97 -16.79 7.56
N LEU A 234 -28.11 -15.68 6.81
CA LEU A 234 -29.05 -14.61 7.15
C LEU A 234 -30.52 -15.09 7.06
N LYS A 235 -30.86 -15.87 6.03
CA LYS A 235 -32.20 -16.50 5.92
C LYS A 235 -32.52 -17.38 7.12
N ARG A 236 -31.54 -18.19 7.56
CA ARG A 236 -31.71 -19.04 8.75
C ARG A 236 -31.89 -18.22 10.01
N LEU A 237 -31.14 -17.13 10.16
CA LEU A 237 -31.26 -16.25 11.32
C LEU A 237 -32.64 -15.60 11.37
N LEU A 238 -33.15 -15.09 10.25
CA LEU A 238 -34.51 -14.52 10.16
C LEU A 238 -35.58 -15.57 10.51
N GLN A 239 -35.50 -16.77 9.92
CA GLN A 239 -36.41 -17.87 10.24
C GLN A 239 -36.35 -18.29 11.71
N ASN A 240 -35.17 -18.28 12.31
CA ASN A 240 -35.01 -18.56 13.73
C ASN A 240 -35.64 -17.48 14.59
N THR A 241 -35.55 -16.21 14.18
CA THR A 241 -36.20 -15.09 14.86
C THR A 241 -37.72 -15.23 14.83
N GLU A 242 -38.31 -15.55 13.67
CA GLU A 242 -39.74 -15.80 13.51
C GLU A 242 -40.22 -17.00 14.36
N ARG A 243 -39.42 -18.10 14.39
CA ARG A 243 -39.72 -19.25 15.22
C ARG A 243 -39.61 -18.94 16.69
N LEU A 244 -38.62 -18.13 17.10
CA LEU A 244 -38.44 -17.69 18.48
C LEU A 244 -39.67 -16.92 18.97
N LEU A 245 -40.14 -15.98 18.18
CA LEU A 245 -41.37 -15.22 18.46
C LEU A 245 -42.62 -16.10 18.51
N GLY A 246 -42.77 -17.03 17.56
CA GLY A 246 -43.89 -17.95 17.53
C GLY A 246 -43.94 -18.96 18.68
N ARG A 247 -42.77 -19.31 19.27
CA ARG A 247 -42.66 -20.22 20.41
C ARG A 247 -42.70 -19.57 21.77
N ALA A 248 -42.46 -18.29 21.82
CA ALA A 248 -42.31 -17.55 23.07
C ALA A 248 -43.62 -17.38 23.88
N ASN A 249 -44.75 -17.89 23.36
CA ASN A 249 -46.07 -17.81 23.99
C ASN A 249 -46.46 -16.37 24.42
N ILE A 250 -46.05 -15.37 23.61
CA ILE A 250 -46.37 -13.95 23.78
C ILE A 250 -47.81 -13.70 23.35
N PRO A 251 -48.53 -12.74 23.99
CA PRO A 251 -49.92 -12.44 23.66
C PRO A 251 -50.12 -11.91 22.24
N GLY A 252 -49.14 -11.24 21.67
CA GLY A 252 -49.11 -10.75 20.30
C GLY A 252 -47.82 -10.02 19.99
N ILE A 253 -47.56 -9.83 18.72
CA ILE A 253 -46.40 -9.11 18.21
C ILE A 253 -46.77 -7.64 18.00
N PRO A 254 -46.00 -6.68 18.52
CA PRO A 254 -46.21 -5.26 18.23
C PRO A 254 -46.05 -4.95 16.74
N GLU A 255 -46.83 -4.01 16.22
CA GLU A 255 -46.78 -3.56 14.81
C GLU A 255 -45.37 -3.13 14.38
N GLU A 256 -44.59 -2.52 15.31
CA GLU A 256 -43.21 -2.12 15.07
C GLU A 256 -42.29 -3.35 14.80
N MET A 257 -42.50 -4.46 15.50
CA MET A 257 -41.73 -5.68 15.32
C MET A 257 -42.10 -6.38 14.01
N ASP A 258 -43.39 -6.42 13.66
CA ASP A 258 -43.83 -6.92 12.36
C ASP A 258 -43.23 -6.15 11.21
N ALA A 259 -43.21 -4.80 11.30
CA ALA A 259 -42.57 -3.95 10.29
C ALA A 259 -41.08 -4.23 10.15
N ARG A 260 -40.35 -4.50 11.28
CA ARG A 260 -38.93 -4.87 11.22
C ARG A 260 -38.70 -6.23 10.57
N LEU A 261 -39.55 -7.20 10.81
CA LEU A 261 -39.49 -8.52 10.17
C LEU A 261 -39.73 -8.41 8.65
N GLU A 262 -40.72 -7.60 8.25
CA GLU A 262 -41.00 -7.33 6.84
C GLU A 262 -39.83 -6.62 6.16
N GLU A 263 -39.25 -5.59 6.80
CA GLU A 263 -38.07 -4.89 6.27
C GLU A 263 -36.86 -5.84 6.12
N ALA A 264 -36.61 -6.69 7.12
CA ALA A 264 -35.52 -7.69 7.06
C ALA A 264 -35.73 -8.69 5.93
N ALA A 265 -36.98 -9.16 5.70
CA ALA A 265 -37.35 -10.04 4.61
C ALA A 265 -37.18 -9.37 3.24
N GLU A 266 -37.57 -8.09 3.10
CA GLU A 266 -37.39 -7.32 1.90
C GLU A 266 -35.92 -7.12 1.55
N ARG A 267 -35.06 -6.85 2.53
CA ARG A 267 -33.60 -6.74 2.33
C ARG A 267 -32.99 -8.06 1.85
N ILE A 268 -33.43 -9.22 2.39
CA ILE A 268 -33.04 -10.53 1.86
C ILE A 268 -33.46 -10.68 0.40
N PHE A 269 -34.69 -10.29 0.07
CA PHE A 269 -35.18 -10.37 -1.31
C PHE A 269 -34.34 -9.54 -2.28
N VAL A 270 -33.94 -8.32 -1.89
CA VAL A 270 -33.03 -7.48 -2.70
C VAL A 270 -31.68 -8.16 -2.93
N VAL A 271 -31.11 -8.83 -1.92
CA VAL A 271 -29.87 -9.62 -2.09
C VAL A 271 -30.07 -10.77 -3.06
N VAL A 272 -31.19 -11.49 -2.96
CA VAL A 272 -31.52 -12.61 -3.88
C VAL A 272 -31.62 -12.10 -5.32
N GLN A 273 -32.30 -10.99 -5.55
CA GLN A 273 -32.40 -10.38 -6.87
C GLN A 273 -31.03 -9.97 -7.41
N SER A 274 -30.22 -9.29 -6.60
CA SER A 274 -28.86 -8.87 -7.00
C SER A 274 -27.96 -10.06 -7.36
N LEU A 275 -28.12 -11.22 -6.68
CA LEU A 275 -27.39 -12.45 -7.00
C LEU A 275 -27.90 -13.17 -8.27
N GLN A 276 -29.06 -12.80 -8.78
CA GLN A 276 -29.64 -13.34 -10.02
C GLN A 276 -29.39 -12.45 -11.24
N GLU A 277 -28.91 -11.22 -11.03
CA GLU A 277 -28.58 -10.30 -12.13
C GLU A 277 -27.41 -10.84 -12.96
N VAL A 278 -27.53 -10.69 -14.28
CA VAL A 278 -26.46 -11.04 -15.23
C VAL A 278 -26.21 -9.83 -16.14
N PRO A 279 -25.00 -9.29 -16.13
CA PRO A 279 -23.80 -9.70 -15.40
C PRO A 279 -23.85 -9.34 -13.91
N LEU A 280 -23.38 -10.26 -13.05
CA LEU A 280 -23.37 -10.14 -11.59
C LEU A 280 -22.45 -9.02 -11.11
N ASN A 281 -22.99 -8.11 -10.33
CA ASN A 281 -22.22 -7.06 -9.65
C ASN A 281 -21.92 -7.45 -8.18
N ILE A 282 -20.79 -8.10 -7.95
CA ILE A 282 -20.43 -8.61 -6.61
C ILE A 282 -20.26 -7.50 -5.57
N VAL A 283 -19.84 -6.30 -5.98
CA VAL A 283 -19.71 -5.16 -5.07
C VAL A 283 -21.07 -4.73 -4.56
N GLN A 284 -22.05 -4.64 -5.44
CA GLN A 284 -23.44 -4.30 -5.08
C GLN A 284 -24.07 -5.38 -4.21
N VAL A 285 -23.87 -6.66 -4.54
CA VAL A 285 -24.32 -7.79 -3.71
C VAL A 285 -23.78 -7.68 -2.28
N ASN A 286 -22.50 -7.43 -2.12
CA ASN A 286 -21.88 -7.29 -0.79
C ASN A 286 -22.43 -6.10 0.00
N GLN A 287 -22.75 -4.98 -0.66
CA GLN A 287 -23.41 -3.83 -0.03
C GLN A 287 -24.80 -4.18 0.47
N HIS A 288 -25.60 -4.89 -0.36
CA HIS A 288 -26.95 -5.33 0.03
C HIS A 288 -26.88 -6.39 1.14
N LEU A 289 -25.91 -7.31 1.11
CA LEU A 289 -25.68 -8.29 2.18
C LEU A 289 -25.36 -7.59 3.51
N LEU A 290 -24.46 -6.62 3.53
CA LEU A 290 -24.13 -5.87 4.74
C LEU A 290 -25.36 -5.16 5.32
N SER A 291 -26.17 -4.53 4.47
CA SER A 291 -27.40 -3.87 4.89
C SER A 291 -28.45 -4.88 5.43
N ALA A 292 -28.60 -6.03 4.76
CA ALA A 292 -29.48 -7.10 5.23
C ALA A 292 -29.02 -7.67 6.56
N LYS A 293 -27.71 -7.90 6.72
CA LYS A 293 -27.13 -8.40 7.96
C LYS A 293 -27.43 -7.52 9.15
N GLN A 294 -27.16 -6.21 9.02
CA GLN A 294 -27.45 -5.24 10.09
C GLN A 294 -28.93 -5.27 10.48
N SER A 295 -29.82 -5.19 9.49
CA SER A 295 -31.28 -5.21 9.76
C SER A 295 -31.75 -6.49 10.44
N ILE A 296 -31.23 -7.65 10.04
CA ILE A 296 -31.63 -8.95 10.60
C ILE A 296 -31.07 -9.13 12.01
N GLU A 297 -29.80 -8.76 12.25
CA GLU A 297 -29.18 -8.83 13.58
C GLU A 297 -29.91 -7.92 14.57
N GLU A 298 -30.20 -6.66 14.19
CA GLU A 298 -30.98 -5.74 15.01
C GLU A 298 -32.41 -6.26 15.28
N THR A 299 -33.07 -6.85 14.27
CA THR A 299 -34.41 -7.43 14.43
C THR A 299 -34.37 -8.64 15.36
N HIS A 300 -33.33 -9.47 15.29
CA HIS A 300 -33.14 -10.62 16.17
C HIS A 300 -32.92 -10.18 17.63
N GLU A 301 -32.03 -9.22 17.85
CA GLU A 301 -31.78 -8.66 19.19
C GLU A 301 -33.05 -8.04 19.79
N LYS A 302 -33.82 -7.26 19.01
CA LYS A 302 -35.08 -6.66 19.46
C LYS A 302 -36.15 -7.70 19.75
N ALA A 303 -36.20 -8.80 18.99
CA ALA A 303 -37.10 -9.90 19.28
C ALA A 303 -36.73 -10.63 20.60
N GLN A 304 -35.44 -10.83 20.86
CA GLN A 304 -35.00 -11.41 22.13
C GLN A 304 -35.32 -10.49 23.32
N GLU A 305 -34.99 -9.20 23.20
CA GLU A 305 -35.31 -8.19 24.21
C GLU A 305 -36.81 -8.14 24.51
N MET A 306 -37.65 -8.19 23.49
CA MET A 306 -39.10 -8.18 23.64
C MET A 306 -39.60 -9.41 24.39
N ILE A 307 -39.10 -10.61 24.06
CA ILE A 307 -39.49 -11.86 24.76
C ILE A 307 -39.06 -11.80 26.24
N GLU A 308 -37.85 -11.33 26.53
CA GLU A 308 -37.34 -11.12 27.86
C GLU A 308 -38.26 -10.18 28.66
N ASN A 309 -38.57 -9.02 28.08
CA ASN A 309 -39.48 -8.03 28.66
C ASN A 309 -40.85 -8.64 29.00
N VAL A 310 -41.44 -9.43 28.10
CA VAL A 310 -42.73 -10.09 28.34
C VAL A 310 -42.64 -11.00 29.52
N LEU A 311 -41.61 -11.84 29.66
CA LEU A 311 -41.39 -12.73 30.77
C LEU A 311 -41.20 -11.96 32.09
N ILE A 312 -40.43 -10.89 32.08
CA ILE A 312 -40.22 -10.00 33.23
C ILE A 312 -41.56 -9.40 33.67
N ILE A 313 -42.36 -8.82 32.75
CA ILE A 313 -43.64 -8.22 33.02
C ILE A 313 -44.58 -9.25 33.71
N GLU A 314 -44.72 -10.46 33.15
CA GLU A 314 -45.55 -11.49 33.75
C GLU A 314 -45.13 -11.81 35.18
N ARG A 315 -43.83 -11.91 35.47
CA ARG A 315 -43.30 -12.16 36.81
C ARG A 315 -43.55 -10.98 37.79
N LEU A 316 -43.35 -9.76 37.29
CA LEU A 316 -43.61 -8.52 38.06
C LEU A 316 -45.11 -8.41 38.46
N ILE A 317 -46.00 -8.66 37.48
CA ILE A 317 -47.45 -8.65 37.71
C ILE A 317 -47.84 -9.74 38.72
N GLN A 318 -47.31 -10.99 38.59
CA GLN A 318 -47.54 -12.09 39.51
C GLN A 318 -47.05 -11.72 40.94
N PHE A 319 -45.88 -11.11 41.07
CA PHE A 319 -45.32 -10.69 42.33
C PHE A 319 -46.19 -9.54 42.94
N GLY A 320 -46.51 -8.53 42.22
CA GLY A 320 -47.27 -7.36 42.63
C GLY A 320 -48.73 -7.70 43.05
N ASN A 321 -49.32 -8.71 42.41
CA ASN A 321 -50.69 -9.16 42.72
C ASN A 321 -50.86 -9.57 44.18
N ARG A 322 -49.83 -10.03 44.87
CA ARG A 322 -49.88 -10.38 46.32
C ARG A 322 -50.18 -9.20 47.21
N TYR A 323 -49.86 -7.99 46.75
CA TYR A 323 -49.99 -6.74 47.50
C TYR A 323 -51.13 -5.85 47.01
N ARG A 324 -51.78 -6.25 45.90
CA ARG A 324 -52.82 -5.48 45.18
C ARG A 324 -54.03 -5.13 46.06
N ALA A 325 -54.45 -6.03 46.93
CA ALA A 325 -55.60 -5.84 47.80
C ALA A 325 -55.33 -4.80 48.92
N ASN A 326 -54.08 -4.66 49.33
CA ASN A 326 -53.70 -3.84 50.50
C ASN A 326 -53.03 -2.51 50.12
N ASN A 327 -52.76 -2.24 48.85
CA ASN A 327 -52.10 -1.03 48.36
C ASN A 327 -52.77 -0.51 47.11
N ARG A 328 -53.42 0.66 47.20
CA ARG A 328 -54.15 1.28 46.10
C ARG A 328 -53.23 1.71 44.95
N GLN A 329 -52.02 2.23 45.25
CA GLN A 329 -51.09 2.66 44.23
C GLN A 329 -50.57 1.42 43.43
N VAL A 330 -50.29 0.32 44.12
CA VAL A 330 -49.90 -0.94 43.44
C VAL A 330 -51.05 -1.42 42.56
N HIS A 331 -52.30 -1.31 43.03
CA HIS A 331 -53.47 -1.72 42.24
C HIS A 331 -53.59 -0.88 40.94
N GLU A 332 -53.48 0.45 41.05
CA GLU A 332 -53.58 1.35 39.89
C GLU A 332 -52.44 1.09 38.87
N SER A 333 -51.17 1.02 39.34
CA SER A 333 -50.02 0.75 38.43
C SER A 333 -50.13 -0.62 37.77
N LEU A 334 -50.58 -1.68 38.47
CA LEU A 334 -50.79 -2.97 37.86
C LEU A 334 -51.93 -2.98 36.84
N LEU A 335 -53.01 -2.22 37.03
CA LEU A 335 -54.03 -2.05 36.00
C LEU A 335 -53.50 -1.39 34.74
N GLU A 336 -52.67 -0.36 34.88
CA GLU A 336 -52.02 0.32 33.76
C GLU A 336 -51.08 -0.66 33.04
N ALA A 337 -50.29 -1.45 33.79
CA ALA A 337 -49.41 -2.43 33.23
C ALA A 337 -50.16 -3.53 32.44
N GLU A 338 -51.27 -4.06 33.01
CA GLU A 338 -52.09 -5.09 32.33
C GLU A 338 -52.79 -4.52 31.08
N ASP A 339 -53.25 -3.26 31.11
CA ASP A 339 -53.83 -2.61 29.91
C ASP A 339 -52.78 -2.42 28.78
N ALA A 340 -51.60 -1.91 29.16
CA ALA A 340 -50.49 -1.77 28.23
C ALA A 340 -50.05 -3.13 27.67
N PHE A 341 -49.96 -4.19 28.49
CA PHE A 341 -49.64 -5.53 28.09
C PHE A 341 -50.62 -6.13 27.08
N LYS A 342 -51.92 -5.97 27.34
CA LYS A 342 -52.98 -6.40 26.39
C LYS A 342 -52.93 -5.66 25.05
N LYS A 343 -52.39 -4.45 25.01
CA LYS A 343 -52.21 -3.61 23.84
C LYS A 343 -50.84 -3.81 23.17
N TYR A 344 -50.08 -4.83 23.61
CA TYR A 344 -48.72 -5.19 23.12
C TYR A 344 -47.68 -4.05 23.26
N ARG A 345 -47.93 -3.10 24.22
CA ARG A 345 -47.02 -2.00 24.54
C ARG A 345 -46.07 -2.46 25.65
N TYR A 346 -45.19 -3.41 25.35
CA TYR A 346 -44.39 -4.11 26.37
C TYR A 346 -43.43 -3.20 27.13
N ILE A 347 -42.80 -2.21 26.50
CA ILE A 347 -41.94 -1.24 27.20
C ILE A 347 -42.74 -0.50 28.28
N LYS A 348 -43.92 0.03 27.93
CA LYS A 348 -44.77 0.72 28.90
C LYS A 348 -45.29 -0.20 29.99
N ALA A 349 -45.70 -1.41 29.61
CA ALA A 349 -46.14 -2.43 30.54
C ALA A 349 -45.05 -2.79 31.57
N LEU A 350 -43.78 -2.89 31.12
CA LEU A 350 -42.62 -3.12 31.97
C LEU A 350 -42.41 -1.99 32.97
N GLU A 351 -42.45 -0.74 32.50
CA GLU A 351 -42.32 0.45 33.36
C GLU A 351 -43.40 0.53 34.45
N ASP A 352 -44.66 0.28 34.04
CA ASP A 352 -45.80 0.37 34.99
C ASP A 352 -45.79 -0.81 36.00
N ALA A 353 -45.41 -2.02 35.55
CA ALA A 353 -45.25 -3.19 36.43
C ALA A 353 -44.07 -3.05 37.40
N ALA A 354 -42.93 -2.53 36.89
CA ALA A 354 -41.78 -2.24 37.74
C ALA A 354 -42.11 -1.20 38.81
N ARG A 355 -42.80 -0.11 38.45
CA ARG A 355 -43.30 0.91 39.39
C ARG A 355 -44.17 0.33 40.48
N ALA A 356 -45.08 -0.61 40.15
CA ALA A 356 -45.91 -1.29 41.11
C ALA A 356 -45.11 -2.11 42.13
N VAL A 357 -44.07 -2.82 41.67
CA VAL A 357 -43.20 -3.64 42.49
C VAL A 357 -42.24 -2.84 43.34
N GLU A 358 -41.69 -1.74 42.80
CA GLU A 358 -40.77 -0.83 43.49
C GLU A 358 -41.42 -0.21 44.77
N ILE A 359 -42.71 0.10 44.71
CA ILE A 359 -43.47 0.59 45.87
C ILE A 359 -43.41 -0.39 47.06
N VAL A 360 -43.29 -1.67 46.81
CA VAL A 360 -43.36 -2.75 47.81
C VAL A 360 -41.99 -3.29 48.18
N ASP A 361 -41.18 -3.61 47.17
CA ASP A 361 -39.84 -4.17 47.35
C ASP A 361 -38.95 -3.76 46.17
N PRO A 362 -38.16 -2.71 46.31
CA PRO A 362 -37.26 -2.21 45.25
C PRO A 362 -36.22 -3.28 44.79
N ASN A 363 -35.87 -4.24 45.67
CA ASN A 363 -34.88 -5.26 45.35
C ASN A 363 -35.50 -6.47 44.60
N ALA A 364 -36.84 -6.53 44.51
CA ALA A 364 -37.52 -7.66 43.83
C ALA A 364 -37.34 -7.58 42.31
N ILE A 365 -37.17 -6.41 41.72
CA ILE A 365 -37.00 -6.23 40.29
C ILE A 365 -35.72 -6.94 39.83
N ASN A 366 -34.57 -6.65 40.40
CA ASN A 366 -33.29 -7.26 40.03
C ASN A 366 -33.33 -8.81 40.22
N ARG A 367 -33.96 -9.28 41.30
CA ARG A 367 -34.11 -10.77 41.51
C ARG A 367 -35.00 -11.43 40.46
N ILE A 368 -36.03 -10.74 39.96
CA ILE A 368 -36.92 -11.23 38.93
C ILE A 368 -36.20 -11.24 37.57
N GLU A 369 -35.44 -10.19 37.25
CA GLU A 369 -34.60 -10.14 36.04
C GLU A 369 -33.57 -11.26 36.02
N GLU A 370 -32.81 -11.46 37.09
CA GLU A 370 -31.86 -12.58 37.23
C GLU A 370 -32.51 -13.95 37.02
N LEU A 371 -33.66 -14.19 37.62
CA LEU A 371 -34.41 -15.43 37.47
C LEU A 371 -34.91 -15.68 36.03
N VAL A 372 -35.32 -14.61 35.34
CA VAL A 372 -35.74 -14.70 33.93
C VAL A 372 -34.54 -14.98 33.02
N GLN A 373 -33.40 -14.33 33.25
CA GLN A 373 -32.18 -14.61 32.51
C GLN A 373 -31.71 -16.08 32.70
N GLU A 374 -31.69 -16.60 33.94
CA GLU A 374 -31.38 -17.99 34.21
C GLU A 374 -32.33 -18.95 33.50
N GLN A 375 -33.63 -18.61 33.43
CA GLN A 375 -34.65 -19.41 32.74
C GLN A 375 -34.48 -19.41 31.21
N LEU A 376 -34.01 -18.33 30.63
CA LEU A 376 -33.72 -18.19 29.19
C LEU A 376 -32.47 -18.97 28.79
N ILE A 377 -31.42 -18.96 29.63
CA ILE A 377 -30.17 -19.71 29.40
C ILE A 377 -30.38 -21.23 29.49
N SER A 378 -31.34 -21.69 30.33
CA SER A 378 -31.61 -23.11 30.57
C SER A 378 -32.56 -23.78 29.54
N LYS A 379 -33.09 -23.05 28.61
CA LYS A 379 -33.94 -23.50 27.47
C LYS A 379 -33.19 -23.50 26.15
#